data_688d824d371baead1eae19133c9a6142
#
_entry.id   688d824d371baead1eae19133c9a6142
#
_cell.length_a   1.000
_cell.length_b   1.000
_cell.length_c   1.000
_cell.angle_alpha   90.00
_cell.angle_beta   90.00
_cell.angle_gamma   90.00
#
_symmetry.space_group_name_H-M   'P 1'
#
loop_
_entity.id
_entity.type
_entity.pdbx_description
1 polymer ?
#
loop_
_entity_poly.entity_id
_entity_poly.type
_entity_poly.pdbx_seq_one_letter_code
_entity_poly.pdbx_strand_id
1 'polypeptide(L)'
;EPWYAFRLEVPEKLVGRAMTDIEKMNGSFNAPFTEGDMAVLTGVCPVVTMRDYQKEVIAYTKGYGRLFCSLKGYEPCHNALEVMEQSGYDPERDTENPTGSVFCAHGAGFVVPWDKVTDYMHLECRRFDDLLPGQEGADGSDGAFGADSPGGGRSGDGNGNAEGNPGGIKRADAGK
;
A
#
# COMPACT_ATOMS: atom_id res chain seq x y z
N GLU A 1 -0.65 -6.32 4.99
CA GLU A 1 0.28 -5.93 6.05
C GLU A 1 1.55 -5.28 5.50
N PRO A 2 2.22 -4.40 6.26
CA PRO A 2 3.47 -3.80 5.83
C PRO A 2 4.62 -4.81 5.85
N TRP A 3 5.52 -4.68 4.88
CA TRP A 3 6.72 -5.51 4.74
C TRP A 3 7.99 -4.67 4.73
N TYR A 4 9.03 -5.18 5.37
CA TYR A 4 10.37 -4.65 5.28
C TYR A 4 11.16 -5.31 4.15
N ALA A 5 11.92 -4.51 3.42
CA ALA A 5 13.14 -4.98 2.78
C ALA A 5 14.27 -4.85 3.79
N PHE A 6 15.03 -5.90 4.03
CA PHE A 6 16.08 -5.91 5.04
C PHE A 6 17.45 -6.27 4.46
N ARG A 7 18.48 -5.76 5.13
CA ARG A 7 19.87 -6.20 5.03
C ARG A 7 20.35 -6.55 6.44
N LEU A 8 20.74 -7.80 6.65
CA LEU A 8 21.23 -8.32 7.91
C LEU A 8 22.68 -8.76 7.76
N GLU A 9 23.56 -8.21 8.59
CA GLU A 9 24.96 -8.52 8.65
C GLU A 9 25.25 -9.25 9.95
N VAL A 10 25.78 -10.46 9.87
CA VAL A 10 26.11 -11.28 11.05
C VAL A 10 27.46 -11.97 10.85
N PRO A 11 28.21 -12.29 11.92
CA PRO A 11 29.38 -13.13 11.79
C PRO A 11 29.05 -14.43 11.04
N GLU A 12 29.93 -14.87 10.12
CA GLU A 12 29.69 -16.02 9.24
C GLU A 12 29.24 -17.27 10.00
N LYS A 13 29.78 -17.51 11.19
CA LYS A 13 29.43 -18.64 12.07
C LYS A 13 27.96 -18.64 12.52
N LEU A 14 27.30 -17.51 12.46
CA LEU A 14 25.94 -17.32 12.96
C LEU A 14 24.91 -17.18 11.83
N VAL A 15 25.33 -17.26 10.57
CA VAL A 15 24.44 -17.11 9.40
C VAL A 15 23.30 -18.14 9.42
N GLY A 16 23.57 -19.39 9.76
CA GLY A 16 22.56 -20.45 9.83
C GLY A 16 21.45 -20.14 10.85
N ARG A 17 21.81 -19.56 12.00
CA ARG A 17 20.82 -19.09 12.97
C ARG A 17 19.97 -17.96 12.39
N ALA A 18 20.60 -16.96 11.78
CA ALA A 18 19.91 -15.84 11.18
C ALA A 18 18.91 -16.29 10.09
N MET A 19 19.29 -17.24 9.23
CA MET A 19 18.43 -17.83 8.23
C MET A 19 17.19 -18.50 8.85
N THR A 20 17.39 -19.34 9.86
CA THR A 20 16.30 -19.99 10.58
C THR A 20 15.37 -18.99 11.28
N ASP A 21 15.92 -17.94 11.86
CA ASP A 21 15.12 -16.91 12.54
C ASP A 21 14.24 -16.13 11.52
N ILE A 22 14.80 -15.80 10.33
CA ILE A 22 14.03 -15.14 9.26
C ILE A 22 12.90 -16.04 8.75
N GLU A 23 13.15 -17.34 8.55
CA GLU A 23 12.12 -18.31 8.15
C GLU A 23 10.99 -18.39 9.18
N LYS A 24 11.31 -18.43 10.47
CA LYS A 24 10.32 -18.43 11.56
C LYS A 24 9.48 -17.15 11.59
N MET A 25 10.04 -16.03 11.15
CA MET A 25 9.35 -14.76 11.04
C MET A 25 8.51 -14.62 9.75
N ASN A 26 8.37 -15.71 8.97
CA ASN A 26 7.71 -15.71 7.66
C ASN A 26 8.39 -14.78 6.63
N GLY A 27 9.67 -14.50 6.81
CA GLY A 27 10.47 -13.77 5.85
C GLY A 27 11.04 -14.67 4.76
N SER A 28 11.52 -14.05 3.70
CA SER A 28 12.29 -14.70 2.65
C SER A 28 13.61 -13.96 2.44
N PHE A 29 14.64 -14.69 2.00
CA PHE A 29 15.96 -14.11 1.79
C PHE A 29 16.62 -14.67 0.52
N ASN A 30 17.52 -13.88 -0.05
CA ASN A 30 18.39 -14.30 -1.13
C ASN A 30 19.56 -15.12 -0.58
N ALA A 31 20.27 -15.84 -1.47
CA ALA A 31 21.48 -16.56 -1.07
C ALA A 31 22.44 -15.60 -0.33
N PRO A 32 22.91 -15.98 0.87
CA PRO A 32 23.83 -15.14 1.62
C PRO A 32 25.16 -15.01 0.88
N PHE A 33 25.81 -13.87 1.04
CA PHE A 33 27.15 -13.63 0.53
C PHE A 33 28.04 -13.11 1.66
N THR A 34 29.36 -13.26 1.48
CA THR A 34 30.33 -12.90 2.53
C THR A 34 31.01 -11.57 2.17
N GLU A 35 31.05 -10.66 3.14
CA GLU A 35 31.84 -9.43 3.11
C GLU A 35 32.84 -9.45 4.28
N GLY A 36 34.11 -9.74 4.01
CA GLY A 36 35.12 -9.94 5.06
C GLY A 36 34.77 -11.12 5.95
N ASP A 37 34.66 -10.91 7.27
CA ASP A 37 34.29 -11.92 8.26
C ASP A 37 32.78 -11.98 8.54
N MET A 38 31.99 -11.21 7.80
CA MET A 38 30.55 -11.09 7.96
C MET A 38 29.80 -11.74 6.81
N ALA A 39 28.75 -12.48 7.14
CA ALA A 39 27.75 -12.92 6.18
C ALA A 39 26.64 -11.88 6.08
N VAL A 40 26.23 -11.60 4.88
CA VAL A 40 25.18 -10.62 4.55
C VAL A 40 23.98 -11.36 3.96
N LEU A 41 22.83 -11.17 4.58
CA LEU A 41 21.54 -11.65 4.08
C LEU A 41 20.69 -10.44 3.68
N THR A 42 20.09 -10.51 2.51
CA THR A 42 19.11 -9.54 2.05
C THR A 42 17.81 -10.24 1.73
N GLY A 43 16.68 -9.57 1.99
CA GLY A 43 15.39 -10.19 1.74
C GLY A 43 14.24 -9.32 2.18
N VAL A 44 13.08 -9.95 2.38
CA VAL A 44 11.85 -9.29 2.82
C VAL A 44 11.21 -10.05 3.97
N CYS A 45 10.54 -9.33 4.86
CA CYS A 45 9.91 -9.91 6.04
C CYS A 45 8.75 -9.04 6.52
N PRO A 46 7.65 -9.63 7.06
CA PRO A 46 6.59 -8.86 7.68
C PRO A 46 7.11 -7.97 8.80
N VAL A 47 6.64 -6.71 8.84
CA VAL A 47 7.05 -5.75 9.88
C VAL A 47 6.70 -6.26 11.27
N VAL A 48 5.54 -6.86 11.43
CA VAL A 48 5.03 -7.32 12.73
C VAL A 48 5.96 -8.33 13.40
N THR A 49 6.62 -9.18 12.63
CA THR A 49 7.53 -10.21 13.16
C THR A 49 8.97 -9.72 13.28
N MET A 50 9.42 -8.80 12.43
CA MET A 50 10.81 -8.35 12.37
C MET A 50 11.12 -7.11 13.21
N ARG A 51 10.15 -6.29 13.58
CA ARG A 51 10.37 -4.97 14.23
C ARG A 51 11.27 -5.01 15.47
N ASP A 52 11.23 -6.10 16.25
CA ASP A 52 12.02 -6.25 17.48
C ASP A 52 13.26 -7.14 17.30
N TYR A 53 13.43 -7.74 16.12
CA TYR A 53 14.49 -8.70 15.85
C TYR A 53 15.90 -8.11 15.99
N GLN A 54 16.07 -6.81 15.81
CA GLN A 54 17.37 -6.15 16.02
C GLN A 54 17.93 -6.39 17.44
N LYS A 55 17.08 -6.44 18.46
CA LYS A 55 17.49 -6.71 19.84
C LYS A 55 18.09 -8.11 19.98
N GLU A 56 17.47 -9.10 19.31
CA GLU A 56 17.97 -10.47 19.29
C GLU A 56 19.28 -10.58 18.52
N VAL A 57 19.37 -9.89 17.36
CA VAL A 57 20.62 -9.85 16.57
C VAL A 57 21.78 -9.33 17.42
N ILE A 58 21.59 -8.20 18.11
CA ILE A 58 22.60 -7.64 19.00
C ILE A 58 22.98 -8.64 20.11
N ALA A 59 22.00 -9.30 20.71
CA ALA A 59 22.22 -10.22 21.81
C ALA A 59 23.05 -11.45 21.39
N TYR A 60 22.63 -12.19 20.34
CA TYR A 60 23.34 -13.42 19.97
C TYR A 60 24.66 -13.17 19.21
N THR A 61 24.79 -12.01 18.57
CA THR A 61 26.06 -11.61 17.91
C THR A 61 27.02 -10.87 18.83
N LYS A 62 26.63 -10.62 20.09
CA LYS A 62 27.40 -9.84 21.06
C LYS A 62 27.73 -8.43 20.54
N GLY A 63 26.77 -7.83 19.80
CA GLY A 63 26.91 -6.49 19.26
C GLY A 63 27.60 -6.37 17.90
N TYR A 64 28.07 -7.47 17.32
CA TYR A 64 28.72 -7.46 15.99
C TYR A 64 27.71 -7.44 14.83
N GLY A 65 26.49 -7.93 15.05
CA GLY A 65 25.45 -7.96 14.03
C GLY A 65 24.78 -6.60 13.81
N ARG A 66 24.33 -6.37 12.60
CA ARG A 66 23.61 -5.17 12.18
C ARG A 66 22.41 -5.54 11.35
N LEU A 67 21.26 -4.91 11.64
CA LEU A 67 20.04 -5.07 10.86
C LEU A 67 19.62 -3.70 10.33
N PHE A 68 19.43 -3.61 9.02
CA PHE A 68 18.91 -2.43 8.34
C PHE A 68 17.57 -2.81 7.71
N CYS A 69 16.54 -2.03 7.97
CA CYS A 69 15.21 -2.23 7.41
C CYS A 69 14.73 -0.97 6.72
N SER A 70 14.09 -1.13 5.58
CA SER A 70 13.34 -0.10 4.88
C SER A 70 11.95 -0.63 4.54
N LEU A 71 10.94 0.24 4.49
CA LEU A 71 9.61 -0.18 4.08
C LEU A 71 9.64 -0.58 2.61
N LYS A 72 9.27 -1.82 2.30
CA LYS A 72 9.11 -2.31 0.93
C LYS A 72 7.76 -1.90 0.34
N GLY A 73 6.71 -1.94 1.15
CA GLY A 73 5.33 -1.71 0.74
C GLY A 73 4.36 -2.56 1.55
N TYR A 74 3.22 -2.88 0.96
CA TYR A 74 2.18 -3.68 1.59
C TYR A 74 1.90 -4.94 0.78
N GLU A 75 1.73 -6.06 1.47
CA GLU A 75 1.39 -7.35 0.88
C GLU A 75 0.22 -8.00 1.65
N PRO A 76 -0.44 -9.01 1.09
CA PRO A 76 -1.46 -9.75 1.82
C PRO A 76 -0.94 -10.25 3.16
N CYS A 77 -1.76 -10.12 4.22
CA CYS A 77 -1.38 -10.54 5.56
C CYS A 77 -1.20 -12.06 5.62
N HIS A 78 -0.03 -12.52 6.06
CA HIS A 78 0.33 -13.95 6.10
C HIS A 78 -0.53 -14.77 7.06
N ASN A 79 -1.05 -14.16 8.13
CA ASN A 79 -1.90 -14.79 9.14
C ASN A 79 -3.25 -14.07 9.34
N ALA A 80 -3.87 -13.62 8.23
CA ALA A 80 -5.09 -12.81 8.25
C ALA A 80 -6.22 -13.40 9.11
N LEU A 81 -6.44 -14.71 9.03
CA LEU A 81 -7.50 -15.38 9.81
C LEU A 81 -7.24 -15.29 11.30
N GLU A 82 -6.01 -15.53 11.74
CA GLU A 82 -5.63 -15.42 13.15
C GLU A 82 -5.81 -14.00 13.68
N VAL A 83 -5.38 -12.99 12.89
CA VAL A 83 -5.54 -11.57 13.25
C VAL A 83 -7.02 -11.19 13.35
N MET A 84 -7.86 -11.65 12.43
CA MET A 84 -9.29 -11.40 12.45
C MET A 84 -9.96 -12.04 13.67
N GLU A 85 -9.63 -13.28 13.99
CA GLU A 85 -10.15 -13.98 15.18
C GLU A 85 -9.73 -13.30 16.48
N GLN A 86 -8.45 -12.88 16.59
CA GLN A 86 -7.96 -12.16 17.77
C GLN A 86 -8.58 -10.78 17.93
N SER A 87 -8.82 -10.07 16.82
CA SER A 87 -9.48 -8.76 16.83
C SER A 87 -10.91 -8.84 17.30
N GLY A 88 -11.65 -9.89 16.91
CA GLY A 88 -13.08 -10.04 17.19
C GLY A 88 -13.95 -8.90 16.64
N TYR A 89 -13.39 -8.06 15.77
CA TYR A 89 -14.10 -6.93 15.19
C TYR A 89 -15.09 -7.38 14.12
N ASP A 90 -16.32 -6.93 14.26
CA ASP A 90 -17.39 -7.17 13.29
C ASP A 90 -17.89 -5.81 12.75
N PRO A 91 -17.55 -5.46 11.50
CA PRO A 91 -17.90 -4.17 10.90
C PRO A 91 -19.41 -3.97 10.73
N GLU A 92 -20.22 -5.05 10.67
CA GLU A 92 -21.66 -4.94 10.53
C GLU A 92 -22.35 -4.66 11.87
N ARG A 93 -21.72 -4.99 12.98
CA ARG A 93 -22.20 -4.71 14.33
C ARG A 93 -21.77 -3.38 14.89
N ASP A 94 -20.81 -2.73 14.27
CA ASP A 94 -20.32 -1.40 14.70
C ASP A 94 -21.25 -0.29 14.22
N THR A 95 -22.32 -0.07 14.99
CA THR A 95 -23.33 0.95 14.68
C THR A 95 -22.86 2.37 14.98
N GLU A 96 -21.81 2.54 15.79
CA GLU A 96 -21.23 3.85 16.11
C GLU A 96 -20.29 4.33 14.99
N ASN A 97 -19.63 3.38 14.29
CA ASN A 97 -18.75 3.69 13.16
C ASN A 97 -19.18 2.88 11.92
N PRO A 98 -20.32 3.19 11.30
CA PRO A 98 -20.85 2.41 10.19
C PRO A 98 -19.85 2.44 9.01
N THR A 99 -19.53 1.25 8.50
CA THR A 99 -18.54 1.05 7.43
C THR A 99 -19.12 1.21 6.02
N GLY A 100 -20.46 1.33 5.91
CA GLY A 100 -21.12 1.53 4.63
C GLY A 100 -20.85 2.93 4.03
N SER A 101 -20.77 3.00 2.71
CA SER A 101 -20.62 4.25 1.96
C SER A 101 -21.95 4.69 1.35
N VAL A 102 -22.21 6.00 1.32
CA VAL A 102 -23.42 6.55 0.70
C VAL A 102 -23.14 6.90 -0.76
N PHE A 103 -23.89 6.29 -1.66
CA PHE A 103 -23.87 6.58 -3.09
C PHE A 103 -25.17 7.29 -3.48
N CYS A 104 -25.12 8.11 -4.54
CA CYS A 104 -26.28 8.78 -5.11
C CYS A 104 -26.56 8.29 -6.53
N ALA A 105 -27.81 7.90 -6.78
CA ALA A 105 -28.30 7.62 -8.13
C ALA A 105 -29.68 8.27 -8.31
N HIS A 106 -29.88 8.94 -9.45
CA HIS A 106 -31.14 9.61 -9.78
C HIS A 106 -31.66 10.57 -8.70
N GLY A 107 -30.74 11.23 -7.97
CA GLY A 107 -31.09 12.18 -6.92
C GLY A 107 -31.44 11.56 -5.55
N ALA A 108 -31.38 10.23 -5.41
CA ALA A 108 -31.59 9.53 -4.15
C ALA A 108 -30.27 8.93 -3.63
N GLY A 109 -30.03 9.10 -2.31
CA GLY A 109 -28.92 8.45 -1.61
C GLY A 109 -29.28 7.02 -1.21
N PHE A 110 -28.32 6.11 -1.33
CA PHE A 110 -28.42 4.71 -0.83
C PHE A 110 -27.10 4.28 -0.22
N VAL A 111 -27.16 3.34 0.74
CA VAL A 111 -25.98 2.83 1.43
C VAL A 111 -25.49 1.58 0.74
N VAL A 112 -24.20 1.53 0.47
CA VAL A 112 -23.49 0.36 -0.08
C VAL A 112 -22.60 -0.21 1.01
N PRO A 113 -22.66 -1.52 1.32
CA PRO A 113 -21.76 -2.18 2.25
C PRO A 113 -20.29 -2.02 1.83
N TRP A 114 -19.38 -1.99 2.80
CA TRP A 114 -17.96 -1.74 2.57
C TRP A 114 -17.32 -2.72 1.57
N ASP A 115 -17.73 -3.98 1.59
CA ASP A 115 -17.22 -5.06 0.72
C ASP A 115 -17.76 -4.97 -0.73
N LYS A 116 -18.76 -4.12 -0.98
CA LYS A 116 -19.38 -3.90 -2.29
C LYS A 116 -19.05 -2.53 -2.90
N VAL A 117 -18.33 -1.69 -2.18
CA VAL A 117 -18.01 -0.32 -2.63
C VAL A 117 -17.32 -0.31 -3.99
N THR A 118 -16.41 -1.26 -4.23
CA THR A 118 -15.68 -1.37 -5.50
C THR A 118 -16.57 -1.61 -6.71
N ASP A 119 -17.73 -2.28 -6.53
CA ASP A 119 -18.67 -2.57 -7.61
C ASP A 119 -19.46 -1.31 -8.05
N TYR A 120 -19.50 -0.28 -7.19
CA TYR A 120 -20.22 0.98 -7.40
C TYR A 120 -19.29 2.15 -7.71
N MET A 121 -17.98 1.99 -7.54
CA MET A 121 -17.02 3.02 -7.86
C MET A 121 -16.89 3.22 -9.37
N HIS A 122 -16.82 4.49 -9.79
CA HIS A 122 -16.57 4.87 -11.18
C HIS A 122 -15.08 5.19 -11.45
N LEU A 123 -14.26 5.19 -10.41
CA LEU A 123 -12.81 5.36 -10.49
C LEU A 123 -12.13 4.06 -10.08
N GLU A 124 -11.08 3.70 -10.79
CA GLU A 124 -10.25 2.56 -10.40
C GLU A 124 -9.56 2.82 -9.06
N CYS A 125 -9.58 1.80 -8.19
CA CYS A 125 -8.85 1.84 -6.93
C CYS A 125 -7.36 1.74 -7.22
N ARG A 126 -6.62 2.81 -6.99
CA ARG A 126 -5.15 2.79 -7.08
C ARG A 126 -4.59 2.12 -5.83
N ARG A 127 -3.74 1.14 -6.03
CA ARG A 127 -2.98 0.56 -4.93
C ARG A 127 -1.98 1.57 -4.40
N PHE A 128 -1.62 1.44 -3.12
CA PHE A 128 -0.62 2.32 -2.50
C PHE A 128 0.73 2.27 -3.23
N ASP A 129 1.09 1.12 -3.76
CA ASP A 129 2.32 0.91 -4.54
C ASP A 129 2.36 1.75 -5.83
N ASP A 130 1.19 2.01 -6.44
CA ASP A 130 1.07 2.87 -7.62
C ASP A 130 1.27 4.37 -7.31
N LEU A 131 1.27 4.73 -6.03
CA LEU A 131 1.41 6.10 -5.54
C LEU A 131 2.84 6.44 -5.08
N LEU A 132 3.73 5.45 -4.95
CA LEU A 132 5.10 5.67 -4.55
C LEU A 132 5.94 6.15 -5.75
N PRO A 133 6.57 7.34 -5.68
CA PRO A 133 7.44 7.81 -6.75
C PRO A 133 8.68 6.92 -6.84
N GLY A 134 8.84 6.19 -7.95
CA GLY A 134 10.08 5.45 -8.26
C GLY A 134 9.94 4.02 -8.77
N GLN A 135 8.74 3.49 -8.94
CA GLN A 135 8.55 2.25 -9.70
C GLN A 135 7.88 2.57 -11.04
N GLU A 136 8.67 3.04 -12.00
CA GLU A 136 8.29 2.92 -13.40
C GLU A 136 8.24 1.43 -13.73
N GLY A 137 7.02 0.94 -13.90
CA GLY A 137 6.76 -0.43 -14.29
C GLY A 137 7.46 -0.73 -15.61
N ALA A 138 8.43 -1.62 -15.55
CA ALA A 138 8.89 -2.33 -16.73
C ALA A 138 7.80 -3.33 -17.11
N ASP A 139 6.82 -2.87 -17.86
CA ASP A 139 5.99 -3.75 -18.68
C ASP A 139 5.84 -3.14 -20.05
N GLY A 140 6.72 -3.60 -20.94
CA GLY A 140 6.61 -3.41 -22.36
C GLY A 140 5.64 -4.45 -22.91
N SER A 141 4.42 -4.04 -23.14
CA SER A 141 3.56 -4.72 -24.10
C SER A 141 2.92 -3.69 -25.04
N ASP A 142 3.54 -3.57 -26.21
CA ASP A 142 2.97 -2.94 -27.40
C ASP A 142 1.57 -3.51 -27.68
N GLY A 143 0.56 -2.70 -27.44
CA GLY A 143 -0.81 -2.93 -27.88
C GLY A 143 -1.22 -1.81 -28.82
N ALA A 144 -0.88 -1.94 -30.08
CA ALA A 144 -1.36 -1.10 -31.16
C ALA A 144 -2.89 -1.15 -31.21
N PHE A 145 -3.55 -0.03 -30.92
CA PHE A 145 -4.93 0.18 -31.36
C PHE A 145 -4.91 1.15 -32.55
N GLY A 146 -5.20 0.54 -33.69
CA GLY A 146 -5.33 1.17 -34.99
C GLY A 146 -6.46 2.20 -34.98
N ALA A 147 -6.15 3.27 -35.66
CA ALA A 147 -7.08 4.29 -36.11
C ALA A 147 -8.16 3.72 -37.01
N ASP A 148 -9.38 4.10 -36.80
CA ASP A 148 -10.31 4.32 -37.90
C ASP A 148 -11.32 5.41 -37.55
N SER A 149 -11.21 6.51 -38.28
CA SER A 149 -12.25 7.55 -38.37
C SER A 149 -13.08 7.30 -39.62
N PRO A 150 -14.37 7.64 -39.61
CA PRO A 150 -14.78 8.59 -40.61
C PRO A 150 -15.72 9.69 -40.11
N GLY A 151 -15.40 10.85 -40.45
CA GLY A 151 -15.95 11.98 -41.06
C GLY A 151 -17.47 12.26 -41.00
N GLY A 152 -17.82 13.54 -40.78
CA GLY A 152 -19.15 14.05 -41.01
C GLY A 152 -19.34 15.41 -40.34
N GLY A 153 -19.17 16.45 -41.12
CA GLY A 153 -19.24 17.85 -40.74
C GLY A 153 -20.67 18.40 -40.61
N ARG A 154 -20.72 19.61 -40.08
CA ARG A 154 -21.46 20.82 -40.48
C ARG A 154 -21.62 21.73 -39.28
N SER A 155 -20.98 22.88 -39.35
CA SER A 155 -21.46 24.28 -39.41
C SER A 155 -22.73 24.61 -38.62
N GLY A 156 -22.62 25.64 -37.76
CA GLY A 156 -23.74 26.39 -37.20
C GLY A 156 -23.27 27.49 -36.22
N ASP A 157 -23.31 28.71 -36.69
CA ASP A 157 -23.02 29.96 -36.02
C ASP A 157 -23.95 30.21 -34.83
N GLY A 158 -23.50 31.04 -33.86
CA GLY A 158 -24.38 31.56 -32.84
C GLY A 158 -23.70 32.27 -31.65
N ASN A 159 -23.33 33.44 -31.88
CA ASN A 159 -23.12 34.64 -31.06
C ASN A 159 -23.95 34.70 -29.75
N GLY A 160 -23.38 35.18 -28.64
CA GLY A 160 -24.15 35.61 -27.46
C GLY A 160 -23.32 35.96 -26.22
N ASN A 161 -22.98 37.19 -26.10
CA ASN A 161 -22.46 37.90 -24.91
C ASN A 161 -23.30 37.71 -23.64
N ALA A 162 -22.68 37.72 -22.46
CA ALA A 162 -22.92 38.65 -21.31
C ALA A 162 -22.24 38.10 -20.05
N GLU A 163 -21.28 38.85 -19.59
CA GLU A 163 -21.21 39.63 -18.33
C GLU A 163 -21.70 38.92 -17.05
N GLY A 164 -20.75 38.70 -16.08
CA GLY A 164 -20.83 39.48 -14.85
C GLY A 164 -20.95 38.68 -13.58
N ASN A 165 -19.96 38.71 -12.82
CA ASN A 165 -19.85 39.18 -11.43
C ASN A 165 -19.32 38.18 -10.39
N PRO A 166 -18.36 38.62 -9.56
CA PRO A 166 -17.69 37.80 -8.57
C PRO A 166 -18.38 37.91 -7.19
N GLY A 167 -18.68 36.77 -6.56
CA GLY A 167 -19.19 36.69 -5.20
C GLY A 167 -18.17 36.08 -4.24
N GLY A 168 -17.51 36.93 -3.47
CA GLY A 168 -16.62 36.55 -2.40
C GLY A 168 -17.35 35.85 -1.26
N ILE A 169 -16.79 34.76 -0.76
CA ILE A 169 -17.24 34.10 0.46
C ILE A 169 -16.29 34.48 1.59
N LYS A 170 -16.84 35.25 2.55
CA LYS A 170 -16.21 35.66 3.81
C LYS A 170 -16.01 34.44 4.71
N ARG A 171 -14.81 34.32 5.27
CA ARG A 171 -14.52 33.49 6.42
C ARG A 171 -15.24 34.03 7.65
N ALA A 172 -15.97 33.17 8.36
CA ALA A 172 -16.47 33.44 9.69
C ALA A 172 -15.46 32.90 10.72
N ASP A 173 -14.92 33.83 11.49
CA ASP A 173 -14.19 33.62 12.71
C ASP A 173 -15.20 33.34 13.82
N ALA A 174 -14.98 32.29 14.63
CA ALA A 174 -15.74 32.08 15.85
C ALA A 174 -14.79 31.65 16.96
N GLY A 175 -14.34 32.65 17.72
CA GLY A 175 -13.79 32.45 19.05
C GLY A 175 -14.92 32.27 20.08
N LYS A 176 -14.76 31.31 20.90
CA LYS A 176 -14.82 31.30 22.38
C LYS A 176 -14.70 29.83 22.82
#